data_59a999fd2ada338cf4ad08840c5f1178
#
_entry.id   59a999fd2ada338cf4ad08840c5f1178
#
_cell.length_a   1.000
_cell.length_b   1.000
_cell.length_c   1.000
_cell.angle_alpha   90.00
_cell.angle_beta   90.00
_cell.angle_gamma   90.00
#
_symmetry.space_group_name_H-M   'P 1'
#
loop_
_entity.id
_entity.type
_entity.pdbx_description
1 polymer ?
#
loop_
_entity_poly.entity_id
_entity_poly.type
_entity_poly.pdbx_seq_one_letter_code
_entity_poly.pdbx_strand_id
1 'polypeptide(L)'
;MLELLRSPRRRKRLGYLGVALALVGIAVGVGVTYPNTAHHVPQRFHGGPPQIVRLPPRAPFTAADRHRVEAVLQLFVDHAVARHGAAAAYDIVTPAMRRGTTRAQWAAGNVPVYPYPAARQRVQIAWVWASYRNEVDFDVVLLPRKGAGVGPMSAGVDMKATGTGALRRWRVDAFTPRQFYAP
;
A
#
# COMPACT_ATOMS: atom_id res chain seq x y z
N MET A 1 -21.99 -58.26 8.09
CA MET A 1 -21.73 -56.91 7.57
C MET A 1 -20.66 -56.82 6.44
N LEU A 2 -19.87 -57.84 6.19
CA LEU A 2 -18.74 -57.83 5.22
C LEU A 2 -19.13 -58.18 3.77
N GLU A 3 -20.31 -58.69 3.51
CA GLU A 3 -20.74 -59.11 2.16
C GLU A 3 -21.18 -57.93 1.26
N LEU A 4 -21.49 -56.74 1.85
CA LEU A 4 -21.93 -55.57 1.11
C LEU A 4 -20.83 -54.91 0.24
N LEU A 5 -19.57 -55.29 0.44
CA LEU A 5 -18.39 -54.72 -0.23
C LEU A 5 -17.90 -55.52 -1.43
N ARG A 6 -18.50 -56.67 -1.75
CA ARG A 6 -18.03 -57.55 -2.86
C ARG A 6 -18.40 -57.08 -4.28
N SER A 7 -19.35 -56.15 -4.46
CA SER A 7 -19.74 -55.70 -5.78
C SER A 7 -18.97 -54.46 -6.21
N PRO A 8 -18.22 -54.46 -7.35
CA PRO A 8 -17.44 -53.33 -7.80
C PRO A 8 -18.31 -52.09 -8.12
N ARG A 9 -19.57 -52.30 -8.50
CA ARG A 9 -20.53 -51.21 -8.74
C ARG A 9 -20.96 -50.52 -7.46
N ARG A 10 -21.08 -51.26 -6.34
CA ARG A 10 -21.44 -50.68 -5.05
C ARG A 10 -20.27 -49.94 -4.41
N ARG A 11 -19.06 -50.43 -4.59
CA ARG A 11 -17.82 -49.66 -4.15
C ARG A 11 -17.70 -48.32 -4.83
N LYS A 12 -17.97 -48.26 -6.15
CA LYS A 12 -17.96 -46.98 -6.86
C LYS A 12 -19.04 -46.03 -6.35
N ARG A 13 -20.27 -46.51 -6.11
CA ARG A 13 -21.35 -45.68 -5.56
C ARG A 13 -21.06 -45.18 -4.14
N LEU A 14 -20.48 -46.01 -3.28
CA LEU A 14 -20.06 -45.62 -1.94
C LEU A 14 -18.91 -44.59 -2.00
N GLY A 15 -17.97 -44.75 -2.92
CA GLY A 15 -16.93 -43.77 -3.16
C GLY A 15 -17.48 -42.40 -3.56
N TYR A 16 -18.41 -42.35 -4.52
CA TYR A 16 -19.04 -41.08 -4.93
C TYR A 16 -19.84 -40.44 -3.79
N LEU A 17 -20.54 -41.27 -2.96
CA LEU A 17 -21.30 -40.77 -1.83
C LEU A 17 -20.37 -40.20 -0.75
N GLY A 18 -19.21 -40.82 -0.51
CA GLY A 18 -18.18 -40.31 0.39
C GLY A 18 -17.58 -38.97 -0.09
N VAL A 19 -17.29 -38.85 -1.38
CA VAL A 19 -16.79 -37.60 -1.97
C VAL A 19 -17.84 -36.49 -1.89
N ALA A 20 -19.10 -36.79 -2.20
CA ALA A 20 -20.19 -35.82 -2.10
C ALA A 20 -20.39 -35.34 -0.65
N LEU A 21 -20.35 -36.22 0.34
CA LEU A 21 -20.44 -35.84 1.75
C LEU A 21 -19.23 -34.99 2.21
N ALA A 22 -18.02 -35.32 1.74
CA ALA A 22 -16.84 -34.55 2.04
C ALA A 22 -16.93 -33.12 1.47
N LEU A 23 -17.42 -32.96 0.22
CA LEU A 23 -17.62 -31.65 -0.40
C LEU A 23 -18.69 -30.81 0.31
N VAL A 24 -19.79 -31.45 0.76
CA VAL A 24 -20.81 -30.77 1.57
C VAL A 24 -20.23 -30.34 2.91
N GLY A 25 -19.45 -31.21 3.55
CA GLY A 25 -18.78 -30.90 4.83
C GLY A 25 -17.81 -29.70 4.70
N ILE A 26 -17.04 -29.64 3.61
CA ILE A 26 -16.14 -28.51 3.32
C ILE A 26 -16.96 -27.23 3.08
N ALA A 27 -18.02 -27.30 2.27
CA ALA A 27 -18.87 -26.14 1.99
C ALA A 27 -19.53 -25.57 3.25
N VAL A 28 -20.04 -26.44 4.12
CA VAL A 28 -20.63 -26.05 5.41
C VAL A 28 -19.54 -25.51 6.34
N GLY A 29 -18.38 -26.16 6.42
CA GLY A 29 -17.25 -25.72 7.23
C GLY A 29 -16.75 -24.33 6.81
N VAL A 30 -16.61 -24.06 5.51
CA VAL A 30 -16.23 -22.75 5.00
C VAL A 30 -17.32 -21.72 5.31
N GLY A 31 -18.60 -22.04 5.13
CA GLY A 31 -19.70 -21.13 5.42
C GLY A 31 -19.84 -20.77 6.90
N VAL A 32 -19.49 -21.68 7.80
CA VAL A 32 -19.52 -21.43 9.26
C VAL A 32 -18.26 -20.69 9.73
N THR A 33 -17.08 -21.06 9.18
CA THR A 33 -15.80 -20.46 9.60
C THR A 33 -15.58 -19.07 8.99
N TYR A 34 -16.14 -18.85 7.81
CA TYR A 34 -16.14 -17.55 7.13
C TYR A 34 -17.58 -17.12 6.85
N PRO A 35 -18.35 -16.76 7.89
CA PRO A 35 -19.67 -16.21 7.67
C PRO A 35 -19.50 -14.98 6.77
N ASN A 36 -20.16 -15.00 5.62
CA ASN A 36 -20.18 -13.84 4.73
C ASN A 36 -20.96 -12.72 5.43
N THR A 37 -20.28 -12.06 6.37
CA THR A 37 -20.78 -10.89 7.10
C THR A 37 -20.70 -9.63 6.25
N ALA A 38 -20.47 -9.74 4.95
CA ALA A 38 -20.77 -8.66 4.02
C ALA A 38 -22.26 -8.36 4.07
N HIS A 39 -22.72 -7.87 5.22
CA HIS A 39 -23.90 -7.07 5.23
C HIS A 39 -23.62 -5.91 4.29
N HIS A 40 -24.10 -6.01 3.06
CA HIS A 40 -24.34 -4.85 2.24
C HIS A 40 -25.35 -4.00 3.02
N VAL A 41 -24.83 -3.27 4.02
CA VAL A 41 -25.53 -2.10 4.48
C VAL A 41 -25.62 -1.25 3.22
N PRO A 42 -26.81 -1.07 2.64
CA PRO A 42 -26.94 -0.17 1.51
C PRO A 42 -26.35 1.14 2.01
N GLN A 43 -25.16 1.49 1.51
CA GLN A 43 -24.62 2.83 1.72
C GLN A 43 -25.67 3.75 1.12
N ARG A 44 -26.59 4.22 1.96
CA ARG A 44 -27.39 5.37 1.62
C ARG A 44 -26.36 6.48 1.44
N PHE A 45 -25.97 6.68 0.19
CA PHE A 45 -25.35 7.94 -0.19
C PHE A 45 -26.34 8.99 0.28
N HIS A 46 -26.06 9.58 1.42
CA HIS A 46 -26.73 10.80 1.80
C HIS A 46 -26.28 11.80 0.74
N GLY A 47 -27.07 11.88 -0.35
CA GLY A 47 -26.88 12.82 -1.42
C GLY A 47 -27.09 14.23 -0.88
N GLY A 48 -26.15 14.70 -0.08
CA GLY A 48 -25.98 16.13 0.12
C GLY A 48 -25.69 16.74 -1.27
N PRO A 49 -26.05 17.99 -1.50
CA PRO A 49 -25.72 18.67 -2.74
C PRO A 49 -24.22 18.48 -3.01
N PRO A 50 -23.82 18.23 -4.29
CA PRO A 50 -22.43 17.98 -4.62
C PRO A 50 -21.58 19.10 -4.06
N GLN A 51 -20.72 18.78 -3.08
CA GLN A 51 -19.80 19.76 -2.55
C GLN A 51 -18.75 20.01 -3.63
N ILE A 52 -18.81 21.19 -4.23
CA ILE A 52 -17.76 21.66 -5.13
C ILE A 52 -16.53 21.89 -4.26
N VAL A 53 -15.66 20.90 -4.20
CA VAL A 53 -14.33 21.06 -3.58
C VAL A 53 -13.54 22.01 -4.48
N ARG A 54 -13.44 23.27 -4.06
CA ARG A 54 -12.54 24.22 -4.72
C ARG A 54 -11.12 23.80 -4.41
N LEU A 55 -10.44 23.24 -5.40
CA LEU A 55 -9.01 22.98 -5.29
C LEU A 55 -8.28 24.30 -5.04
N PRO A 56 -7.28 24.32 -4.18
CA PRO A 56 -6.45 25.50 -3.96
C PRO A 56 -5.78 25.92 -5.29
N PRO A 57 -5.44 27.20 -5.47
CA PRO A 57 -4.74 27.64 -6.67
C PRO A 57 -3.39 26.93 -6.79
N ARG A 58 -3.06 26.52 -8.00
CA ARG A 58 -1.74 25.94 -8.31
C ARG A 58 -0.65 26.94 -8.02
N ALA A 59 0.47 26.46 -7.51
CA ALA A 59 1.66 27.24 -7.24
C ALA A 59 2.88 26.64 -7.98
N PRO A 60 3.84 27.44 -8.42
CA PRO A 60 5.06 26.93 -9.03
C PRO A 60 5.83 26.03 -8.07
N PHE A 61 6.26 24.87 -8.56
CA PHE A 61 7.20 24.00 -7.84
C PHE A 61 8.62 24.51 -8.09
N THR A 62 9.12 25.33 -7.18
CA THR A 62 10.42 25.99 -7.34
C THR A 62 11.59 25.01 -7.27
N ALA A 63 12.74 25.38 -7.86
CA ALA A 63 13.95 24.56 -7.76
C ALA A 63 14.39 24.33 -6.31
N ALA A 64 14.22 25.35 -5.45
CA ALA A 64 14.52 25.24 -4.02
C ALA A 64 13.60 24.24 -3.30
N ASP A 65 12.29 24.25 -3.61
CA ASP A 65 11.35 23.26 -3.06
C ASP A 65 11.65 21.87 -3.59
N ARG A 66 11.93 21.73 -4.89
CA ARG A 66 12.33 20.45 -5.49
C ARG A 66 13.52 19.85 -4.76
N HIS A 67 14.58 20.62 -4.53
CA HIS A 67 15.76 20.13 -3.81
C HIS A 67 15.43 19.66 -2.38
N ARG A 68 14.58 20.40 -1.65
CA ARG A 68 14.14 20.02 -0.30
C ARG A 68 13.28 18.76 -0.30
N VAL A 69 12.35 18.68 -1.26
CA VAL A 69 11.47 17.50 -1.45
C VAL A 69 12.29 16.26 -1.77
N GLU A 70 13.23 16.35 -2.73
CA GLU A 70 14.10 15.24 -3.11
C GLU A 70 14.96 14.76 -1.93
N ALA A 71 15.47 15.67 -1.10
CA ALA A 71 16.24 15.29 0.09
C ALA A 71 15.40 14.50 1.10
N VAL A 72 14.18 14.94 1.41
CA VAL A 72 13.26 14.24 2.30
C VAL A 72 12.83 12.91 1.70
N LEU A 73 12.54 12.88 0.41
CA LEU A 73 12.15 11.68 -0.32
C LEU A 73 13.27 10.63 -0.31
N GLN A 74 14.53 11.05 -0.49
CA GLN A 74 15.69 10.14 -0.41
C GLN A 74 15.75 9.44 0.94
N LEU A 75 15.65 10.21 2.05
CA LEU A 75 15.62 9.64 3.39
C LEU A 75 14.44 8.70 3.60
N PHE A 76 13.27 9.06 3.08
CA PHE A 76 12.08 8.24 3.16
C PHE A 76 12.24 6.91 2.41
N VAL A 77 12.76 6.94 1.18
CA VAL A 77 13.02 5.73 0.39
C VAL A 77 14.03 4.84 1.09
N ASP A 78 15.13 5.38 1.58
CA ASP A 78 16.18 4.62 2.25
C ASP A 78 15.66 3.95 3.54
N HIS A 79 14.92 4.69 4.35
CA HIS A 79 14.50 4.22 5.67
C HIS A 79 13.16 3.47 5.65
N ALA A 80 12.11 4.04 5.03
CA ALA A 80 10.78 3.46 5.07
C ALA A 80 10.54 2.42 3.97
N VAL A 81 11.00 2.68 2.74
CA VAL A 81 10.75 1.80 1.60
C VAL A 81 11.75 0.65 1.57
N ALA A 82 13.06 0.96 1.63
CA ALA A 82 14.13 -0.05 1.62
C ALA A 82 14.38 -0.70 2.99
N ARG A 83 13.69 -0.25 4.04
CA ARG A 83 13.75 -0.80 5.41
C ARG A 83 15.13 -0.66 6.10
N HIS A 84 15.93 0.33 5.76
CA HIS A 84 17.20 0.58 6.45
C HIS A 84 16.99 1.46 7.69
N GLY A 85 16.53 0.86 8.80
CA GLY A 85 16.27 1.60 10.05
C GLY A 85 15.03 2.48 9.96
N ALA A 86 13.87 1.87 9.74
CA ALA A 86 12.60 2.53 9.43
C ALA A 86 12.14 3.58 10.47
N ALA A 87 12.58 3.47 11.73
CA ALA A 87 12.31 4.48 12.77
C ALA A 87 12.80 5.89 12.39
N ALA A 88 13.86 6.01 11.57
CA ALA A 88 14.38 7.31 11.14
C ALA A 88 13.40 8.04 10.19
N ALA A 89 12.56 7.30 9.46
CA ALA A 89 11.56 7.91 8.60
C ALA A 89 10.32 8.43 9.37
N TYR A 90 10.15 8.06 10.63
CA TYR A 90 8.94 8.40 11.40
C TYR A 90 8.68 9.91 11.51
N ASP A 91 9.72 10.74 11.61
CA ASP A 91 9.56 12.18 11.78
C ASP A 91 9.41 12.95 10.47
N ILE A 92 9.80 12.33 9.36
CA ILE A 92 9.72 12.94 8.03
C ILE A 92 8.44 12.57 7.28
N VAL A 93 7.50 11.88 7.93
CA VAL A 93 6.16 11.60 7.41
C VAL A 93 5.10 12.37 8.19
N THR A 94 3.94 12.57 7.59
CA THR A 94 2.80 13.23 8.25
C THR A 94 2.14 12.31 9.29
N PRO A 95 1.37 12.85 10.24
CA PRO A 95 0.54 12.06 11.14
C PRO A 95 -0.44 11.14 10.41
N ALA A 96 -1.00 11.61 9.28
CA ALA A 96 -1.91 10.83 8.45
C ALA A 96 -1.22 9.58 7.90
N MET A 97 0.02 9.71 7.41
CA MET A 97 0.78 8.57 6.91
C MET A 97 1.18 7.58 7.99
N ARG A 98 1.39 8.03 9.22
CA ARG A 98 1.70 7.14 10.37
C ARG A 98 0.52 6.20 10.69
N ARG A 99 -0.72 6.57 10.36
CA ARG A 99 -1.93 5.76 10.59
C ARG A 99 -2.04 5.21 12.01
N GLY A 100 -1.70 6.03 13.00
CA GLY A 100 -1.74 5.63 14.41
C GLY A 100 -0.60 4.72 14.87
N THR A 101 0.37 4.38 14.02
CA THR A 101 1.54 3.60 14.43
C THR A 101 2.53 4.45 15.20
N THR A 102 3.25 3.80 16.12
CA THR A 102 4.30 4.43 16.93
C THR A 102 5.69 4.31 16.29
N ARG A 103 6.64 5.11 16.74
CA ARG A 103 8.05 5.00 16.34
C ARG A 103 8.63 3.61 16.64
N ALA A 104 8.27 2.99 17.78
CA ALA A 104 8.69 1.65 18.14
C ALA A 104 8.17 0.58 17.16
N GLN A 105 6.92 0.72 16.72
CA GLN A 105 6.35 -0.15 15.69
C GLN A 105 7.07 0.02 14.34
N TRP A 106 7.45 1.25 13.97
CA TRP A 106 8.27 1.49 12.78
C TRP A 106 9.65 0.84 12.92
N ALA A 107 10.29 0.95 14.08
CA ALA A 107 11.57 0.29 14.36
C ALA A 107 11.47 -1.23 14.21
N ALA A 108 10.34 -1.82 14.60
CA ALA A 108 10.03 -3.24 14.43
C ALA A 108 9.62 -3.63 12.99
N GLY A 109 9.62 -2.68 12.03
CA GLY A 109 9.28 -2.93 10.63
C GLY A 109 7.80 -2.77 10.28
N ASN A 110 6.93 -2.46 11.24
CA ASN A 110 5.52 -2.18 10.98
C ASN A 110 5.35 -0.76 10.41
N VAL A 111 5.65 -0.62 9.15
CA VAL A 111 5.58 0.64 8.39
C VAL A 111 4.45 0.52 7.37
N PRO A 112 3.51 1.48 7.31
CA PRO A 112 2.36 1.43 6.40
C PRO A 112 2.75 1.75 4.94
N VAL A 113 3.84 1.17 4.46
CA VAL A 113 4.40 1.36 3.12
C VAL A 113 4.83 0.00 2.59
N TYR A 114 4.58 -0.24 1.31
CA TYR A 114 5.06 -1.44 0.64
C TYR A 114 6.59 -1.49 0.63
N PRO A 115 7.22 -2.58 1.12
CA PRO A 115 8.67 -2.70 1.12
C PRO A 115 9.17 -2.95 -0.31
N TYR A 116 10.24 -2.24 -0.68
CA TYR A 116 10.87 -2.42 -1.98
C TYR A 116 12.40 -2.34 -1.81
N PRO A 117 13.19 -3.24 -2.42
CA PRO A 117 14.64 -3.26 -2.29
C PRO A 117 15.31 -2.17 -3.13
N ALA A 118 14.99 -0.91 -2.85
CA ALA A 118 15.52 0.23 -3.59
C ALA A 118 17.05 0.28 -3.60
N ALA A 119 17.64 0.63 -4.74
CA ALA A 119 19.07 0.91 -4.83
C ALA A 119 19.39 2.21 -4.09
N ARG A 120 20.58 2.29 -3.47
CA ARG A 120 21.11 3.50 -2.83
C ARG A 120 21.60 4.49 -3.87
N GLN A 121 20.71 4.98 -4.68
CA GLN A 121 20.97 6.02 -5.67
C GLN A 121 20.03 7.20 -5.45
N ARG A 122 20.40 8.37 -5.98
CA ARG A 122 19.56 9.56 -5.84
C ARG A 122 18.17 9.30 -6.44
N VAL A 123 17.13 9.49 -5.64
CA VAL A 123 15.75 9.43 -6.10
C VAL A 123 15.46 10.69 -6.90
N GLN A 124 14.90 10.52 -8.08
CA GLN A 124 14.53 11.64 -8.96
C GLN A 124 13.02 11.68 -9.16
N ILE A 125 12.48 12.88 -9.13
CA ILE A 125 11.08 13.13 -9.49
C ILE A 125 10.96 12.98 -11.01
N ALA A 126 10.17 11.99 -11.44
CA ALA A 126 9.94 11.71 -12.85
C ALA A 126 8.91 12.68 -13.46
N TRP A 127 7.80 12.90 -12.76
CA TRP A 127 6.71 13.73 -13.24
C TRP A 127 5.98 14.41 -12.08
N VAL A 128 5.66 15.71 -12.22
CA VAL A 128 4.86 16.45 -11.23
C VAL A 128 3.43 16.60 -11.75
N TRP A 129 2.48 16.03 -11.03
CA TRP A 129 1.06 16.06 -11.38
C TRP A 129 0.38 17.35 -10.94
N ALA A 130 0.65 17.76 -9.71
CA ALA A 130 0.09 18.96 -9.13
C ALA A 130 1.08 19.59 -8.15
N SER A 131 1.04 20.91 -8.07
CA SER A 131 1.80 21.68 -7.10
C SER A 131 0.95 22.83 -6.58
N TYR A 132 0.84 22.89 -5.28
CA TYR A 132 0.15 23.92 -4.53
C TYR A 132 1.11 24.56 -3.52
N ARG A 133 0.66 25.61 -2.84
CA ARG A 133 1.53 26.32 -1.89
C ARG A 133 2.20 25.39 -0.86
N ASN A 134 1.47 24.40 -0.33
CA ASN A 134 1.95 23.51 0.76
C ASN A 134 1.79 22.02 0.42
N GLU A 135 1.59 21.67 -0.83
CA GLU A 135 1.37 20.30 -1.27
C GLU A 135 1.94 20.12 -2.67
N VAL A 136 2.55 18.98 -2.90
CA VAL A 136 3.03 18.58 -4.22
C VAL A 136 2.83 17.09 -4.42
N ASP A 137 2.27 16.74 -5.59
CA ASP A 137 1.99 15.37 -6.00
C ASP A 137 2.84 15.05 -7.24
N PHE A 138 3.59 13.98 -7.19
CA PHE A 138 4.50 13.60 -8.26
C PHE A 138 4.73 12.10 -8.32
N ASP A 139 5.27 11.64 -9.44
CA ASP A 139 5.73 10.27 -9.61
C ASP A 139 7.25 10.18 -9.50
N VAL A 140 7.68 9.04 -8.97
CA VAL A 140 9.08 8.62 -8.93
C VAL A 140 9.24 7.24 -9.54
N VAL A 141 10.43 6.96 -10.04
CA VAL A 141 10.84 5.62 -10.44
C VAL A 141 11.96 5.17 -9.51
N LEU A 142 11.75 4.05 -8.85
CA LEU A 142 12.75 3.41 -7.99
C LEU A 142 13.38 2.24 -8.74
N LEU A 143 14.70 2.21 -8.79
CA LEU A 143 15.44 1.06 -9.30
C LEU A 143 15.77 0.12 -8.15
N PRO A 144 15.71 -1.20 -8.37
CA PRO A 144 16.08 -2.16 -7.36
C PRO A 144 17.59 -2.24 -7.19
N ARG A 145 18.04 -2.66 -6.02
CA ARG A 145 19.45 -3.03 -5.84
C ARG A 145 19.80 -4.23 -6.72
N LYS A 146 21.02 -4.28 -7.17
CA LYS A 146 21.53 -5.39 -7.99
C LYS A 146 21.28 -6.74 -7.30
N GLY A 147 20.74 -7.70 -8.07
CA GLY A 147 20.45 -9.06 -7.58
C GLY A 147 19.17 -9.19 -6.73
N ALA A 148 18.32 -8.18 -6.69
CA ALA A 148 17.08 -8.24 -5.91
C ALA A 148 15.99 -9.13 -6.53
N GLY A 149 16.13 -9.54 -7.80
CA GLY A 149 15.14 -10.39 -8.48
C GLY A 149 13.80 -9.71 -8.78
N VAL A 150 13.75 -8.39 -8.69
CA VAL A 150 12.58 -7.57 -9.00
C VAL A 150 13.00 -6.45 -9.97
N GLY A 151 12.08 -6.02 -10.82
CA GLY A 151 12.31 -4.91 -11.74
C GLY A 151 12.04 -3.54 -11.11
N PRO A 152 12.20 -2.46 -11.87
CA PRO A 152 11.89 -1.10 -11.44
C PRO A 152 10.44 -0.96 -10.94
N MET A 153 10.20 0.01 -10.06
CA MET A 153 8.87 0.32 -9.54
C MET A 153 8.58 1.81 -9.73
N SER A 154 7.44 2.15 -10.31
CA SER A 154 6.92 3.51 -10.22
C SER A 154 6.00 3.67 -9.00
N ALA A 155 6.06 4.84 -8.39
CA ALA A 155 5.22 5.18 -7.25
C ALA A 155 4.76 6.63 -7.32
N GLY A 156 3.50 6.87 -6.95
CA GLY A 156 2.96 8.19 -6.66
C GLY A 156 3.34 8.61 -5.25
N VAL A 157 3.72 9.87 -5.10
CA VAL A 157 4.14 10.46 -3.83
C VAL A 157 3.41 11.77 -3.63
N ASP A 158 2.75 11.89 -2.49
CA ASP A 158 2.16 13.14 -2.05
C ASP A 158 2.99 13.68 -0.89
N MET A 159 3.38 14.95 -0.96
CA MET A 159 4.13 15.60 0.09
C MET A 159 3.44 16.88 0.56
N LYS A 160 3.47 17.09 1.86
CA LYS A 160 2.91 18.29 2.51
C LYS A 160 3.98 19.08 3.24
N ALA A 161 3.91 20.40 3.07
CA ALA A 161 4.77 21.34 3.78
C ALA A 161 4.05 21.95 4.99
N THR A 162 4.76 22.06 6.09
CA THR A 162 4.32 22.82 7.27
C THR A 162 5.32 23.95 7.56
N GLY A 163 4.83 25.02 8.19
CA GLY A 163 5.64 26.22 8.44
C GLY A 163 5.75 27.13 7.23
N THR A 164 6.47 28.23 7.38
CA THR A 164 6.68 29.25 6.35
C THR A 164 8.13 29.66 6.25
N GLY A 165 8.57 30.18 5.10
CA GLY A 165 9.93 30.67 4.89
C GLY A 165 11.00 29.63 5.21
N ALA A 166 11.99 30.00 6.03
CA ALA A 166 13.08 29.12 6.44
C ALA A 166 12.64 27.96 7.35
N LEU A 167 11.50 28.08 8.03
CA LEU A 167 10.93 27.06 8.90
C LEU A 167 10.05 26.05 8.14
N ARG A 168 9.91 26.21 6.85
CA ARG A 168 9.11 25.32 6.00
C ARG A 168 9.75 23.94 5.93
N ARG A 169 8.99 22.92 6.34
CA ARG A 169 9.44 21.51 6.34
C ARG A 169 8.49 20.66 5.52
N TRP A 170 9.04 19.96 4.55
CA TRP A 170 8.32 18.97 3.76
C TRP A 170 8.26 17.61 4.49
N ARG A 171 7.14 16.92 4.36
CA ARG A 171 6.91 15.56 4.89
C ARG A 171 6.16 14.74 3.87
N VAL A 172 6.44 13.44 3.82
CA VAL A 172 5.70 12.50 2.98
C VAL A 172 4.32 12.26 3.60
N ASP A 173 3.27 12.47 2.82
CA ASP A 173 1.87 12.28 3.23
C ASP A 173 1.30 10.96 2.71
N ALA A 174 1.65 10.58 1.47
CA ALA A 174 1.31 9.31 0.89
C ALA A 174 2.43 8.78 0.00
N PHE A 175 2.51 7.46 -0.11
CA PHE A 175 3.39 6.74 -1.03
C PHE A 175 2.63 5.52 -1.56
N THR A 176 2.31 5.53 -2.84
CA THR A 176 1.45 4.54 -3.47
C THR A 176 2.19 3.89 -4.64
N PRO A 177 2.60 2.62 -4.53
CA PRO A 177 3.10 1.87 -5.67
C PRO A 177 2.06 1.86 -6.78
N ARG A 178 2.48 2.16 -8.01
CA ARG A 178 1.59 2.19 -9.18
C ARG A 178 1.85 1.02 -10.11
N GLN A 179 3.11 0.79 -10.45
CA GLN A 179 3.49 -0.24 -11.41
C GLN A 179 4.83 -0.86 -11.04
N PHE A 180 4.90 -2.18 -11.19
CA PHE A 180 6.13 -2.95 -11.14
C PHE A 180 6.47 -3.39 -12.56
N TYR A 181 7.68 -3.08 -12.99
CA TYR A 181 8.16 -3.48 -14.31
C TYR A 181 8.85 -4.85 -14.21
N ALA A 182 8.92 -5.56 -15.31
CA ALA A 182 9.67 -6.82 -15.37
C ALA A 182 11.15 -6.58 -15.03
N PRO A 183 11.82 -7.55 -14.39
CA PRO A 183 13.24 -7.48 -14.11
C PRO A 183 14.11 -7.55 -15.38
#